data_e1719638ac68659cf09c7d4b4d6dcf7b
#
_entry.id   e1719638ac68659cf09c7d4b4d6dcf7b
#
_cell.length_a   1.000
_cell.length_b   1.000
_cell.length_c   1.000
_cell.angle_alpha   90.00
_cell.angle_beta   90.00
_cell.angle_gamma   90.00
#
_symmetry.space_group_name_H-M   'P 1'
#
loop_
_entity.id
_entity.type
_entity.pdbx_description
1 polymer ?
#
loop_
_entity_poly.entity_id
_entity_poly.type
_entity_poly.pdbx_seq_one_letter_code
_entity_poly.pdbx_strand_id
1 'polypeptide(L)'
;MKKSHNKNRSKNHLDIPNFKIEQSKKIEITANSGLFLVAELIKKMDMIEKFAELDIFVRKTIGEAIHILTLVINQFTGGDAIYDTKYVKADGALQTIFGDMHIPAPHTSGDFLERFTEQTTDKLRNIIWKMQDNYLKKLSKRFNRKITISLDSSVYEVYGNCKENSSQSYKNIFGFHPLLLHIHQTGELLDIIFRPGAAFTSTGAVNMLEANISRLKPYFDEIILLADAGFYEKAIVQFCERDDIKIKFIITSEINNPIRQQLFAPERIWIEPDQPTDEKDAQVKHRDSHSFNYRLQALTDQLRKKGNVVKIRGALEVAEFDHTVAAWKKTFRFVFKRQLIMKQNLVDQSELFEATEEYFYHGYVTNIDDQSIEQIISLIDSRGHQENFIKDFKRGLGTVHIPTKHFYGNYAYFLISMLSWNLKCWLLYIIEPELQIYWKRFRYLFIKVGAQIIKTGRYVIIRFGKNFDRVAEFSKWFERLLQSLDA
;
A
#
# COMPACT_ATOMS: atom_id res chain seq x y z
N MET A 1 -45.51 -51.51 -8.08
CA MET A 1 -45.53 -50.70 -6.85
C MET A 1 -44.41 -49.64 -6.94
N LYS A 2 -44.73 -48.40 -7.26
CA LYS A 2 -43.79 -47.27 -7.27
C LYS A 2 -43.68 -46.74 -5.83
N LYS A 3 -42.48 -46.86 -5.24
CA LYS A 3 -42.18 -46.25 -3.93
C LYS A 3 -42.20 -44.74 -4.09
N SER A 4 -43.16 -44.07 -3.46
CA SER A 4 -43.19 -42.60 -3.28
C SER A 4 -41.99 -42.21 -2.43
N HIS A 5 -41.06 -41.45 -2.98
CA HIS A 5 -39.99 -40.82 -2.22
C HIS A 5 -40.55 -39.66 -1.39
N ASN A 6 -40.50 -39.83 -0.08
CA ASN A 6 -40.94 -38.92 0.93
C ASN A 6 -40.11 -37.60 0.83
N LYS A 7 -40.76 -36.47 0.47
CA LYS A 7 -40.14 -35.15 0.22
C LYS A 7 -39.88 -34.32 1.49
N ASN A 8 -39.93 -34.89 2.68
CA ASN A 8 -39.68 -34.18 3.91
C ASN A 8 -38.36 -34.63 4.56
N ARG A 9 -37.23 -34.36 3.89
CA ARG A 9 -35.94 -34.34 4.58
C ARG A 9 -35.84 -33.04 5.39
N SER A 10 -35.60 -33.15 6.69
CA SER A 10 -35.37 -31.97 7.54
C SER A 10 -34.22 -31.14 6.97
N LYS A 11 -34.34 -29.81 6.96
CA LYS A 11 -33.32 -28.87 6.43
C LYS A 11 -31.94 -28.99 7.13
N ASN A 12 -31.85 -29.78 8.17
CA ASN A 12 -30.64 -29.98 9.00
C ASN A 12 -29.91 -31.31 8.71
N HIS A 13 -30.28 -32.07 7.70
CA HIS A 13 -29.59 -33.32 7.34
C HIS A 13 -28.55 -33.03 6.26
N LEU A 14 -27.26 -33.10 6.61
CA LEU A 14 -26.14 -33.04 5.68
C LEU A 14 -25.84 -34.46 5.19
N ASP A 15 -26.05 -34.70 3.90
CA ASP A 15 -25.72 -35.96 3.23
C ASP A 15 -24.58 -35.69 2.23
N ILE A 16 -23.36 -36.06 2.62
CA ILE A 16 -22.16 -35.86 1.80
C ILE A 16 -22.11 -37.00 0.76
N PRO A 17 -22.19 -36.69 -0.56
CA PRO A 17 -22.20 -37.69 -1.58
C PRO A 17 -20.83 -38.34 -1.77
N ASN A 18 -20.81 -39.51 -2.41
CA ASN A 18 -19.57 -40.12 -2.92
C ASN A 18 -19.05 -39.31 -4.11
N PHE A 19 -17.74 -39.09 -4.17
CA PHE A 19 -17.10 -38.31 -5.24
C PHE A 19 -16.44 -39.23 -6.28
N LYS A 20 -16.48 -38.81 -7.53
CA LYS A 20 -15.72 -39.38 -8.65
C LYS A 20 -14.91 -38.25 -9.27
N ILE A 21 -13.64 -38.51 -9.57
CA ILE A 21 -12.73 -37.53 -10.16
C ILE A 21 -12.57 -37.88 -11.64
N GLU A 22 -12.84 -36.86 -12.49
CA GLU A 22 -12.67 -36.96 -13.94
C GLU A 22 -12.02 -35.70 -14.49
N GLN A 23 -11.22 -35.82 -15.55
CA GLN A 23 -10.67 -34.72 -16.30
C GLN A 23 -11.50 -34.44 -17.54
N SER A 24 -11.97 -33.19 -17.72
CA SER A 24 -12.61 -32.81 -18.99
C SER A 24 -11.57 -32.61 -20.08
N LYS A 25 -11.85 -33.15 -21.28
CA LYS A 25 -11.04 -32.94 -22.49
C LYS A 25 -11.54 -31.77 -23.38
N LYS A 26 -12.68 -31.16 -23.00
CA LYS A 26 -13.38 -30.17 -23.86
C LYS A 26 -13.66 -28.84 -23.18
N ILE A 27 -13.49 -28.78 -21.87
CA ILE A 27 -13.91 -27.58 -21.08
C ILE A 27 -12.67 -27.02 -20.42
N GLU A 28 -12.36 -25.78 -20.73
CA GLU A 28 -11.33 -24.98 -20.03
C GLU A 28 -12.00 -24.15 -18.97
N ILE A 29 -11.55 -24.30 -17.73
CA ILE A 29 -12.09 -23.60 -16.54
C ILE A 29 -10.93 -22.98 -15.78
N THR A 30 -11.12 -21.75 -15.33
CA THR A 30 -10.23 -21.12 -14.36
C THR A 30 -11.01 -20.65 -13.13
N ALA A 31 -10.37 -20.68 -11.98
CA ALA A 31 -10.88 -20.07 -10.76
C ALA A 31 -10.57 -18.55 -10.67
N ASN A 32 -9.83 -18.02 -11.64
CA ASN A 32 -9.32 -16.65 -11.65
C ASN A 32 -9.85 -15.85 -12.86
N SER A 33 -11.06 -16.14 -13.30
CA SER A 33 -11.62 -15.57 -14.53
C SER A 33 -11.72 -14.04 -14.48
N GLY A 34 -11.87 -13.44 -13.29
CA GLY A 34 -11.91 -11.98 -13.13
C GLY A 34 -10.66 -11.26 -13.61
N LEU A 35 -9.57 -11.99 -13.89
CA LEU A 35 -8.38 -11.43 -14.52
C LEU A 35 -8.62 -10.90 -15.93
N PHE A 36 -9.76 -11.20 -16.58
CA PHE A 36 -10.10 -10.55 -17.85
C PHE A 36 -10.21 -9.01 -17.74
N LEU A 37 -10.64 -8.50 -16.58
CA LEU A 37 -10.64 -7.04 -16.30
C LEU A 37 -9.22 -6.47 -16.27
N VAL A 38 -8.29 -7.21 -15.66
CA VAL A 38 -6.87 -6.81 -15.60
C VAL A 38 -6.23 -6.93 -16.99
N ALA A 39 -6.56 -7.97 -17.75
CA ALA A 39 -6.07 -8.15 -19.12
C ALA A 39 -6.53 -7.01 -20.05
N GLU A 40 -7.79 -6.58 -19.94
CA GLU A 40 -8.29 -5.44 -20.71
C GLU A 40 -7.60 -4.13 -20.30
N LEU A 41 -7.35 -3.91 -18.99
CA LEU A 41 -6.59 -2.75 -18.51
C LEU A 41 -5.15 -2.75 -19.07
N ILE A 42 -4.46 -3.88 -19.02
CA ILE A 42 -3.10 -4.07 -19.57
C ILE A 42 -3.07 -3.73 -21.07
N LYS A 43 -4.04 -4.24 -21.82
CA LYS A 43 -4.19 -3.97 -23.25
C LYS A 43 -4.40 -2.49 -23.53
N LYS A 44 -5.32 -1.84 -22.85
CA LYS A 44 -5.62 -0.40 -23.03
C LYS A 44 -4.49 0.53 -22.60
N MET A 45 -3.58 0.07 -21.77
CA MET A 45 -2.38 0.80 -21.37
C MET A 45 -1.15 0.51 -22.25
N ASP A 46 -1.29 -0.31 -23.29
CA ASP A 46 -0.20 -0.72 -24.19
C ASP A 46 1.02 -1.26 -23.43
N MET A 47 0.77 -2.03 -22.37
CA MET A 47 1.85 -2.44 -21.46
C MET A 47 2.84 -3.38 -22.12
N ILE A 48 2.38 -4.23 -23.04
CA ILE A 48 3.24 -5.19 -23.74
C ILE A 48 4.28 -4.45 -24.58
N GLU A 49 3.84 -3.43 -25.33
CA GLU A 49 4.68 -2.59 -26.17
C GLU A 49 5.67 -1.77 -25.34
N LYS A 50 5.19 -1.17 -24.25
CA LYS A 50 6.04 -0.37 -23.34
C LYS A 50 7.11 -1.22 -22.66
N PHE A 51 6.80 -2.43 -22.22
CA PHE A 51 7.81 -3.32 -21.61
C PHE A 51 8.77 -3.93 -22.63
N ALA A 52 8.41 -4.03 -23.90
CA ALA A 52 9.35 -4.43 -24.95
C ALA A 52 10.51 -3.44 -25.11
N GLU A 53 10.36 -2.19 -24.68
CA GLU A 53 11.43 -1.17 -24.67
C GLU A 53 12.55 -1.49 -23.67
N LEU A 54 12.36 -2.39 -22.69
CA LEU A 54 13.37 -2.69 -21.67
C LEU A 54 14.69 -3.20 -22.25
N ASP A 55 14.60 -4.09 -23.24
CA ASP A 55 15.74 -4.62 -23.98
C ASP A 55 16.85 -5.23 -23.11
N ILE A 56 16.45 -6.18 -22.25
CA ILE A 56 17.36 -6.86 -21.30
C ILE A 56 18.03 -8.07 -21.95
N PHE A 57 17.36 -8.70 -22.94
CA PHE A 57 17.83 -9.94 -23.55
C PHE A 57 18.58 -9.71 -24.87
N VAL A 58 19.75 -10.33 -24.97
CA VAL A 58 20.51 -10.38 -26.25
C VAL A 58 19.82 -11.34 -27.25
N ARG A 59 19.22 -12.43 -26.74
CA ARG A 59 18.42 -13.39 -27.55
C ARG A 59 17.08 -13.60 -26.88
N LYS A 60 16.00 -13.20 -27.55
CA LYS A 60 14.64 -13.24 -26.99
C LYS A 60 13.93 -14.50 -27.46
N THR A 61 13.79 -15.50 -26.60
CA THR A 61 12.84 -16.59 -26.79
C THR A 61 11.48 -16.25 -26.17
N ILE A 62 11.49 -15.52 -25.04
CA ILE A 62 10.32 -15.01 -24.34
C ILE A 62 10.62 -13.53 -24.07
N GLY A 63 9.73 -12.64 -24.47
CA GLY A 63 9.92 -11.19 -24.30
C GLY A 63 9.80 -10.75 -22.84
N GLU A 64 10.39 -9.61 -22.52
CA GLU A 64 10.41 -9.00 -21.18
C GLU A 64 9.00 -8.77 -20.62
N ALA A 65 8.08 -8.29 -21.46
CA ALA A 65 6.68 -8.08 -21.11
C ALA A 65 6.03 -9.35 -20.54
N ILE A 66 6.29 -10.51 -21.15
CA ILE A 66 5.72 -11.78 -20.71
C ILE A 66 6.24 -12.19 -19.35
N HIS A 67 7.53 -11.97 -19.04
CA HIS A 67 8.09 -12.23 -17.71
C HIS A 67 7.46 -11.31 -16.65
N ILE A 68 7.36 -10.02 -16.94
CA ILE A 68 6.76 -9.04 -16.04
C ILE A 68 5.29 -9.39 -15.78
N LEU A 69 4.51 -9.64 -16.85
CA LEU A 69 3.10 -10.00 -16.73
C LEU A 69 2.90 -11.35 -16.02
N THR A 70 3.80 -12.31 -16.20
CA THR A 70 3.74 -13.57 -15.44
C THR A 70 3.83 -13.33 -13.95
N LEU A 71 4.74 -12.46 -13.49
CA LEU A 71 4.88 -12.09 -12.06
C LEU A 71 3.66 -11.31 -11.58
N VAL A 72 3.15 -10.38 -12.38
CA VAL A 72 1.90 -9.65 -12.09
C VAL A 72 0.73 -10.63 -11.91
N ILE A 73 0.50 -11.52 -12.86
CA ILE A 73 -0.58 -12.50 -12.81
C ILE A 73 -0.42 -13.41 -11.59
N ASN A 74 0.80 -13.87 -11.30
CA ASN A 74 1.08 -14.67 -10.11
C ASN A 74 0.62 -13.96 -8.83
N GLN A 75 0.94 -12.67 -8.67
CA GLN A 75 0.50 -11.87 -7.52
C GLN A 75 -1.03 -11.70 -7.48
N PHE A 76 -1.68 -11.47 -8.61
CA PHE A 76 -3.14 -11.38 -8.70
C PHE A 76 -3.85 -12.69 -8.36
N THR A 77 -3.30 -13.84 -8.75
CA THR A 77 -3.85 -15.17 -8.43
C THR A 77 -3.59 -15.60 -6.99
N GLY A 78 -2.66 -14.94 -6.29
CA GLY A 78 -2.33 -15.18 -4.89
C GLY A 78 -1.09 -16.02 -4.69
N GLY A 79 -0.21 -16.09 -5.67
CA GLY A 79 1.13 -16.65 -5.51
C GLY A 79 2.00 -15.71 -4.65
N ASP A 80 2.67 -16.27 -3.67
CA ASP A 80 3.54 -15.57 -2.74
C ASP A 80 5.01 -15.64 -3.15
N ALA A 81 5.37 -16.59 -3.99
CA ALA A 81 6.73 -16.81 -4.47
C ALA A 81 6.79 -16.96 -6.00
N ILE A 82 7.99 -16.74 -6.59
CA ILE A 82 8.19 -16.99 -8.04
C ILE A 82 7.83 -18.44 -8.40
N TYR A 83 8.09 -19.38 -7.50
CA TYR A 83 7.79 -20.78 -7.74
C TYR A 83 6.30 -21.03 -8.01
N ASP A 84 5.42 -20.20 -7.51
CA ASP A 84 3.96 -20.33 -7.69
C ASP A 84 3.52 -20.00 -9.12
N THR A 85 4.36 -19.38 -9.93
CA THR A 85 4.10 -19.18 -11.38
C THR A 85 3.85 -20.50 -12.13
N LYS A 86 4.27 -21.64 -11.56
CA LYS A 86 3.93 -22.97 -12.08
C LYS A 86 2.42 -23.22 -12.14
N TYR A 87 1.65 -22.67 -11.19
CA TYR A 87 0.20 -22.82 -11.16
C TYR A 87 -0.46 -21.91 -12.20
N VAL A 88 0.09 -20.71 -12.42
CA VAL A 88 -0.32 -19.83 -13.51
C VAL A 88 -0.06 -20.51 -14.86
N LYS A 89 1.11 -21.14 -15.03
CA LYS A 89 1.48 -21.91 -16.23
C LYS A 89 0.59 -23.12 -16.46
N ALA A 90 0.10 -23.76 -15.41
CA ALA A 90 -0.77 -24.94 -15.51
C ALA A 90 -2.23 -24.59 -15.85
N ASP A 91 -2.62 -23.30 -15.75
CA ASP A 91 -3.98 -22.82 -16.03
C ASP A 91 -4.08 -22.36 -17.50
N GLY A 92 -4.42 -23.30 -18.41
CA GLY A 92 -4.58 -23.02 -19.86
C GLY A 92 -5.69 -22.01 -20.15
N ALA A 93 -6.79 -22.06 -19.38
CA ALA A 93 -7.89 -21.12 -19.51
C ALA A 93 -7.43 -19.69 -19.18
N LEU A 94 -6.56 -19.53 -18.18
CA LEU A 94 -5.97 -18.25 -17.83
C LEU A 94 -5.03 -17.74 -18.93
N GLN A 95 -4.22 -18.63 -19.54
CA GLN A 95 -3.37 -18.25 -20.68
C GLN A 95 -4.20 -17.70 -21.85
N THR A 96 -5.37 -18.30 -22.11
CA THR A 96 -6.30 -17.84 -23.16
C THR A 96 -6.85 -16.44 -22.88
N ILE A 97 -7.10 -16.08 -21.63
CA ILE A 97 -7.52 -14.71 -21.24
C ILE A 97 -6.45 -13.67 -21.64
N PHE A 98 -5.18 -14.04 -21.58
CA PHE A 98 -4.03 -13.17 -21.95
C PHE A 98 -3.52 -13.44 -23.38
N GLY A 99 -4.39 -13.88 -24.31
CA GLY A 99 -4.04 -14.04 -25.73
C GLY A 99 -3.13 -15.20 -26.01
N ASP A 100 -3.32 -16.33 -25.31
CA ASP A 100 -2.49 -17.56 -25.38
C ASP A 100 -1.03 -17.28 -24.97
N MET A 101 -0.86 -16.41 -23.98
CA MET A 101 0.45 -16.03 -23.49
C MET A 101 1.25 -17.23 -22.99
N HIS A 102 2.44 -17.44 -23.51
CA HIS A 102 3.33 -18.51 -23.06
C HIS A 102 3.95 -18.18 -21.72
N ILE A 103 3.45 -18.76 -20.64
CA ILE A 103 3.95 -18.53 -19.27
C ILE A 103 5.31 -19.25 -19.10
N PRO A 104 6.39 -18.52 -18.74
CA PRO A 104 7.70 -19.10 -18.48
C PRO A 104 7.68 -20.04 -17.27
N ALA A 105 8.66 -20.94 -17.20
CA ALA A 105 8.86 -21.75 -16.00
C ALA A 105 9.38 -20.88 -14.82
N PRO A 106 9.14 -21.27 -13.56
CA PRO A 106 9.55 -20.48 -12.40
C PRO A 106 11.05 -20.10 -12.40
N HIS A 107 11.95 -21.04 -12.73
CA HIS A 107 13.37 -20.76 -12.82
C HIS A 107 13.70 -19.71 -13.90
N THR A 108 13.02 -19.79 -15.06
CA THR A 108 13.20 -18.82 -16.16
C THR A 108 12.78 -17.40 -15.74
N SER A 109 11.73 -17.28 -14.90
CA SER A 109 11.33 -16.00 -14.31
C SER A 109 12.32 -15.51 -13.27
N GLY A 110 12.96 -16.41 -12.52
CA GLY A 110 14.08 -16.09 -11.63
C GLY A 110 15.29 -15.56 -12.39
N ASP A 111 15.73 -16.31 -13.43
CA ASP A 111 16.85 -15.92 -14.30
C ASP A 111 16.59 -14.56 -14.99
N PHE A 112 15.35 -14.24 -15.33
CA PHE A 112 14.99 -12.93 -15.85
C PHE A 112 15.28 -11.83 -14.84
N LEU A 113 14.89 -11.98 -13.58
CA LEU A 113 15.15 -10.98 -12.53
C LEU A 113 16.66 -10.83 -12.26
N GLU A 114 17.43 -11.91 -12.32
CA GLU A 114 18.87 -11.87 -12.09
C GLU A 114 19.67 -11.12 -13.17
N ARG A 115 19.05 -10.79 -14.31
CA ARG A 115 19.66 -9.98 -15.38
C ARG A 115 19.53 -8.48 -15.22
N PHE A 116 18.74 -8.04 -14.24
CA PHE A 116 18.60 -6.62 -14.00
C PHE A 116 19.88 -6.00 -13.46
N THR A 117 20.23 -4.86 -14.01
CA THR A 117 21.29 -3.95 -13.57
C THR A 117 20.66 -2.67 -13.05
N GLU A 118 21.45 -1.76 -12.50
CA GLU A 118 21.00 -0.42 -12.12
C GLU A 118 20.28 0.26 -13.30
N GLN A 119 20.93 0.34 -14.45
CA GLN A 119 20.42 0.98 -15.64
C GLN A 119 19.08 0.40 -16.13
N THR A 120 18.95 -0.93 -16.16
CA THR A 120 17.70 -1.58 -16.62
C THR A 120 16.61 -1.48 -15.59
N THR A 121 16.93 -1.41 -14.31
CA THR A 121 15.98 -1.16 -13.22
C THR A 121 15.44 0.27 -13.28
N ASP A 122 16.29 1.27 -13.52
CA ASP A 122 15.86 2.65 -13.75
C ASP A 122 14.99 2.78 -15.00
N LYS A 123 15.32 2.04 -16.06
CA LYS A 123 14.51 1.98 -17.26
C LYS A 123 13.12 1.41 -16.98
N LEU A 124 13.01 0.33 -16.21
CA LEU A 124 11.74 -0.24 -15.75
C LEU A 124 10.93 0.78 -14.94
N ARG A 125 11.58 1.43 -13.98
CA ARG A 125 10.97 2.49 -13.16
C ARG A 125 10.39 3.61 -14.02
N ASN A 126 11.14 4.09 -14.99
CA ASN A 126 10.71 5.15 -15.92
C ASN A 126 9.53 4.71 -16.80
N ILE A 127 9.49 3.46 -17.26
CA ILE A 127 8.34 2.91 -18.01
C ILE A 127 7.08 2.92 -17.11
N ILE A 128 7.19 2.47 -15.87
CA ILE A 128 6.08 2.49 -14.92
C ILE A 128 5.63 3.92 -14.64
N TRP A 129 6.55 4.88 -14.49
CA TRP A 129 6.23 6.29 -14.28
C TRP A 129 5.45 6.89 -15.46
N LYS A 130 5.84 6.60 -16.70
CA LYS A 130 5.08 7.05 -17.89
C LYS A 130 3.63 6.52 -17.89
N MET A 131 3.42 5.29 -17.40
CA MET A 131 2.07 4.76 -17.24
C MET A 131 1.28 5.49 -16.15
N GLN A 132 1.93 5.80 -15.03
CA GLN A 132 1.32 6.56 -13.94
C GLN A 132 0.93 7.98 -14.37
N ASP A 133 1.75 8.67 -15.16
CA ASP A 133 1.52 10.06 -15.55
C ASP A 133 0.19 10.24 -16.28
N ASN A 134 -0.20 9.29 -17.12
CA ASN A 134 -1.52 9.28 -17.76
C ASN A 134 -2.66 9.21 -16.75
N TYR A 135 -2.44 8.48 -15.66
CA TYR A 135 -3.42 8.32 -14.59
C TYR A 135 -3.44 9.54 -13.65
N LEU A 136 -2.28 10.12 -13.33
CA LEU A 136 -2.16 11.34 -12.54
C LEU A 136 -2.95 12.51 -13.13
N LYS A 137 -3.00 12.63 -14.46
CA LYS A 137 -3.83 13.61 -15.16
C LYS A 137 -5.33 13.45 -14.85
N LYS A 138 -5.82 12.20 -14.72
CA LYS A 138 -7.22 11.92 -14.37
C LYS A 138 -7.48 12.19 -12.89
N LEU A 139 -6.57 11.79 -12.00
CA LEU A 139 -6.64 12.09 -10.57
C LEU A 139 -6.65 13.58 -10.28
N SER A 140 -5.88 14.36 -11.01
CA SER A 140 -5.81 15.81 -10.87
C SER A 140 -7.18 16.48 -11.03
N LYS A 141 -7.94 16.05 -12.02
CA LYS A 141 -9.33 16.53 -12.21
C LYS A 141 -10.24 16.15 -11.06
N ARG A 142 -10.13 14.92 -10.55
CA ARG A 142 -10.96 14.42 -9.44
C ARG A 142 -10.68 15.13 -8.12
N PHE A 143 -9.42 15.44 -7.85
CA PHE A 143 -8.99 16.05 -6.59
C PHE A 143 -8.79 17.56 -6.68
N ASN A 144 -9.43 18.23 -7.66
CA ASN A 144 -9.34 19.68 -7.84
C ASN A 144 -7.89 20.20 -7.79
N ARG A 145 -6.98 19.47 -8.46
CA ARG A 145 -5.55 19.74 -8.53
C ARG A 145 -4.81 19.80 -7.18
N LYS A 146 -5.35 19.10 -6.16
CA LYS A 146 -4.75 18.95 -4.83
C LYS A 146 -4.40 17.49 -4.57
N ILE A 147 -3.20 17.22 -4.07
CA ILE A 147 -2.76 15.86 -3.76
C ILE A 147 -1.99 15.81 -2.45
N THR A 148 -2.24 14.75 -1.69
CA THR A 148 -1.46 14.42 -0.50
C THR A 148 -0.62 13.19 -0.80
N ILE A 149 0.67 13.28 -0.57
CA ILE A 149 1.62 12.18 -0.72
C ILE A 149 2.19 11.82 0.64
N SER A 150 2.51 10.57 0.80
CA SER A 150 3.04 10.08 2.06
C SER A 150 4.33 9.32 1.84
N LEU A 151 5.34 9.67 2.63
CA LEU A 151 6.66 9.05 2.64
C LEU A 151 6.78 8.11 3.83
N ASP A 152 7.22 6.89 3.58
CA ASP A 152 7.45 5.88 4.61
C ASP A 152 8.54 4.90 4.21
N SER A 153 9.01 4.10 5.15
CA SER A 153 9.99 3.05 4.91
C SER A 153 9.62 1.79 5.69
N SER A 154 10.07 0.65 5.21
CA SER A 154 9.73 -0.60 5.89
C SER A 154 10.84 -1.64 5.77
N VAL A 155 11.20 -2.23 6.90
CA VAL A 155 12.21 -3.30 6.94
C VAL A 155 11.61 -4.60 6.41
N TYR A 156 12.37 -5.27 5.54
CA TYR A 156 12.08 -6.59 4.98
C TYR A 156 13.16 -7.57 5.43
N GLU A 157 12.76 -8.55 6.21
CA GLU A 157 13.66 -9.58 6.72
C GLU A 157 14.07 -10.56 5.63
N VAL A 158 15.32 -10.98 5.65
CA VAL A 158 15.81 -12.09 4.84
C VAL A 158 16.56 -13.09 5.73
N TYR A 159 16.45 -14.36 5.37
CA TYR A 159 17.15 -15.43 6.06
C TYR A 159 18.48 -15.73 5.35
N GLY A 160 19.53 -15.87 6.15
CA GLY A 160 20.90 -16.05 5.62
C GLY A 160 21.51 -14.75 5.11
N ASN A 161 22.78 -14.83 4.69
CA ASN A 161 23.64 -13.69 4.31
C ASN A 161 24.04 -13.67 2.82
N CYS A 162 23.36 -14.46 1.99
CA CYS A 162 23.74 -14.65 0.58
C CYS A 162 23.13 -13.63 -0.39
N LYS A 163 22.32 -12.67 0.10
CA LYS A 163 21.68 -11.66 -0.77
C LYS A 163 22.56 -10.41 -0.81
N GLU A 164 22.85 -9.94 -2.01
CA GLU A 164 23.64 -8.73 -2.23
C GLU A 164 23.05 -7.52 -1.52
N ASN A 165 23.91 -6.72 -0.88
CA ASN A 165 23.54 -5.51 -0.14
C ASN A 165 22.54 -5.73 1.01
N SER A 166 22.24 -6.97 1.42
CA SER A 166 21.51 -7.20 2.65
C SER A 166 22.37 -6.86 3.86
N SER A 167 21.78 -6.24 4.87
CA SER A 167 22.52 -5.78 6.06
C SER A 167 21.56 -5.62 7.26
N GLN A 168 22.16 -5.44 8.44
CA GLN A 168 21.45 -5.22 9.68
C GLN A 168 20.73 -3.86 9.67
N SER A 169 19.44 -3.84 9.96
CA SER A 169 18.65 -2.63 10.09
C SER A 169 18.71 -2.04 11.51
N TYR A 170 18.22 -0.82 11.69
CA TYR A 170 18.07 -0.18 13.01
C TYR A 170 17.15 -0.95 13.97
N LYS A 171 16.32 -1.87 13.47
CA LYS A 171 15.46 -2.76 14.27
C LYS A 171 16.14 -4.08 14.63
N ASN A 172 17.43 -4.22 14.39
CA ASN A 172 18.17 -5.48 14.52
C ASN A 172 17.60 -6.63 13.67
N ILE A 173 17.01 -6.31 12.53
CA ILE A 173 16.52 -7.26 11.53
C ILE A 173 17.48 -7.21 10.34
N PHE A 174 17.99 -8.38 9.93
CA PHE A 174 18.86 -8.50 8.76
C PHE A 174 18.03 -8.54 7.48
N GLY A 175 18.34 -7.69 6.50
CA GLY A 175 17.60 -7.65 5.25
C GLY A 175 17.70 -6.34 4.47
N PHE A 176 16.58 -5.82 4.04
CA PHE A 176 16.46 -4.61 3.22
C PHE A 176 15.52 -3.58 3.87
N HIS A 177 15.69 -2.32 3.50
CA HIS A 177 14.90 -1.20 4.04
C HIS A 177 14.40 -0.28 2.93
N PRO A 178 13.46 -0.75 2.07
CA PRO A 178 12.88 0.07 1.01
C PRO A 178 12.24 1.34 1.53
N LEU A 179 12.36 2.42 0.73
CA LEU A 179 11.65 3.68 0.88
C LEU A 179 10.46 3.67 -0.09
N LEU A 180 9.29 4.11 0.38
CA LEU A 180 8.04 4.10 -0.37
C LEU A 180 7.43 5.49 -0.36
N LEU A 181 6.98 5.93 -1.54
CA LEU A 181 6.19 7.15 -1.70
C LEU A 181 4.86 6.78 -2.32
N HIS A 182 3.75 7.20 -1.72
CA HIS A 182 2.43 6.87 -2.24
C HIS A 182 1.45 8.04 -2.17
N ILE A 183 0.39 7.96 -2.96
CA ILE A 183 -0.73 8.90 -2.94
C ILE A 183 -1.64 8.51 -1.77
N HIS A 184 -1.87 9.44 -0.88
CA HIS A 184 -2.65 9.21 0.33
C HIS A 184 -4.13 8.90 0.01
N GLN A 185 -4.73 9.62 -0.92
CA GLN A 185 -6.16 9.50 -1.25
C GLN A 185 -6.53 8.17 -1.90
N THR A 186 -5.65 7.58 -2.69
CA THR A 186 -5.93 6.37 -3.49
C THR A 186 -5.11 5.16 -3.11
N GLY A 187 -4.05 5.38 -2.32
CA GLY A 187 -3.14 4.32 -1.90
C GLY A 187 -2.18 3.82 -2.99
N GLU A 188 -2.09 4.49 -4.14
CA GLU A 188 -1.13 4.14 -5.18
C GLU A 188 0.29 4.41 -4.75
N LEU A 189 1.20 3.54 -5.12
CA LEU A 189 2.63 3.76 -4.99
C LEU A 189 3.13 4.62 -6.14
N LEU A 190 3.60 5.83 -5.84
CA LEU A 190 4.28 6.70 -6.81
C LEU A 190 5.66 6.19 -7.13
N ASP A 191 6.36 5.68 -6.11
CA ASP A 191 7.74 5.26 -6.23
C ASP A 191 8.19 4.32 -5.12
N ILE A 192 9.22 3.52 -5.41
CA ILE A 192 9.95 2.71 -4.45
C ILE A 192 11.45 2.86 -4.72
N ILE A 193 12.24 3.11 -3.68
CA ILE A 193 13.69 2.93 -3.71
C ILE A 193 14.05 1.72 -2.85
N PHE A 194 14.59 0.69 -3.49
CA PHE A 194 15.05 -0.50 -2.79
C PHE A 194 16.43 -0.24 -2.20
N ARG A 195 16.61 -0.47 -0.88
CA ARG A 195 17.82 -0.05 -0.14
C ARG A 195 18.34 -1.18 0.76
N PRO A 196 19.65 -1.19 1.06
CA PRO A 196 20.22 -2.05 2.10
C PRO A 196 19.50 -1.87 3.45
N GLY A 197 19.54 -2.90 4.30
CA GLY A 197 18.93 -2.86 5.63
C GLY A 197 19.51 -1.77 6.54
N ALA A 198 20.80 -1.49 6.42
CA ALA A 198 21.51 -0.44 7.19
C ALA A 198 21.20 1.00 6.75
N ALA A 199 20.41 1.20 5.67
CA ALA A 199 20.05 2.54 5.25
C ALA A 199 19.22 3.24 6.34
N PHE A 200 19.59 4.49 6.66
CA PHE A 200 18.75 5.33 7.52
C PHE A 200 17.40 5.59 6.88
N THR A 201 16.39 5.88 7.71
CA THR A 201 15.02 6.08 7.24
C THR A 201 14.94 7.13 6.13
N SER A 202 15.59 8.27 6.28
CA SER A 202 15.61 9.41 5.36
C SER A 202 16.55 9.27 4.16
N THR A 203 17.44 8.26 4.14
CA THR A 203 18.40 8.09 3.04
C THR A 203 17.69 8.01 1.69
N GLY A 204 18.03 8.91 0.76
CA GLY A 204 17.42 8.98 -0.58
C GLY A 204 16.04 9.66 -0.63
N ALA A 205 15.49 10.11 0.49
CA ALA A 205 14.18 10.74 0.56
C ALA A 205 14.09 12.01 -0.30
N VAL A 206 15.09 12.91 -0.19
CA VAL A 206 15.12 14.16 -0.98
C VAL A 206 15.17 13.85 -2.48
N ASN A 207 16.01 12.92 -2.92
CA ASN A 207 16.10 12.55 -4.35
C ASN A 207 14.78 11.93 -4.85
N MET A 208 14.14 11.08 -4.05
CA MET A 208 12.81 10.52 -4.38
C MET A 208 11.76 11.63 -4.49
N LEU A 209 11.73 12.55 -3.54
CA LEU A 209 10.80 13.68 -3.53
C LEU A 209 11.05 14.58 -4.75
N GLU A 210 12.29 14.95 -5.03
CA GLU A 210 12.64 15.84 -6.17
C GLU A 210 12.16 15.25 -7.50
N ALA A 211 12.46 13.97 -7.75
CA ALA A 211 12.03 13.29 -8.96
C ALA A 211 10.50 13.22 -9.08
N ASN A 212 9.80 12.90 -8.00
CA ASN A 212 8.34 12.74 -8.03
C ASN A 212 7.59 14.08 -7.99
N ILE A 213 8.05 15.08 -7.24
CA ILE A 213 7.44 16.41 -7.24
C ILE A 213 7.52 17.05 -8.63
N SER A 214 8.63 16.90 -9.32
CA SER A 214 8.78 17.37 -10.71
C SER A 214 7.74 16.74 -11.67
N ARG A 215 7.36 15.48 -11.42
CA ARG A 215 6.31 14.78 -12.17
C ARG A 215 4.89 15.21 -11.79
N LEU A 216 4.68 15.54 -10.50
CA LEU A 216 3.36 15.91 -9.97
C LEU A 216 2.96 17.36 -10.29
N LYS A 217 3.91 18.29 -10.29
CA LYS A 217 3.66 19.72 -10.51
C LYS A 217 2.87 20.09 -11.77
N PRO A 218 3.05 19.44 -12.92
CA PRO A 218 2.22 19.72 -14.10
C PRO A 218 0.72 19.46 -13.89
N TYR A 219 0.39 18.58 -12.94
CA TYR A 219 -0.97 18.13 -12.70
C TYR A 219 -1.60 18.73 -11.44
N PHE A 220 -0.80 19.09 -10.43
CA PHE A 220 -1.29 19.49 -9.10
C PHE A 220 -0.73 20.84 -8.70
N ASP A 221 -1.61 21.73 -8.27
CA ASP A 221 -1.26 23.08 -7.78
C ASP A 221 -0.91 23.06 -6.28
N GLU A 222 -1.51 22.13 -5.52
CA GLU A 222 -1.24 21.95 -4.11
C GLU A 222 -0.79 20.52 -3.84
N ILE A 223 0.40 20.38 -3.27
CA ILE A 223 0.97 19.09 -2.88
C ILE A 223 1.28 19.16 -1.38
N ILE A 224 0.77 18.18 -0.62
CA ILE A 224 1.02 18.06 0.83
C ILE A 224 1.83 16.78 1.07
N LEU A 225 2.97 16.89 1.71
CA LEU A 225 3.80 15.77 2.15
C LEU A 225 3.46 15.38 3.58
N LEU A 226 3.12 14.12 3.82
CA LEU A 226 3.00 13.53 5.14
C LEU A 226 4.18 12.59 5.40
N ALA A 227 4.83 12.70 6.57
CA ALA A 227 5.93 11.83 6.93
C ALA A 227 6.00 11.57 8.45
N ASP A 228 6.67 10.46 8.84
CA ASP A 228 6.89 10.16 10.26
C ASP A 228 8.15 10.84 10.81
N ALA A 229 8.42 10.61 12.12
CA ALA A 229 9.54 11.21 12.81
C ALA A 229 10.91 10.79 12.22
N GLY A 230 11.01 9.66 11.51
CA GLY A 230 12.22 9.25 10.83
C GLY A 230 12.61 10.15 9.65
N PHE A 231 11.71 11.05 9.24
CA PHE A 231 11.93 12.07 8.21
C PHE A 231 11.97 13.50 8.77
N TYR A 232 12.03 13.66 10.10
CA TYR A 232 12.19 14.95 10.74
C TYR A 232 13.63 15.47 10.59
N GLU A 233 13.97 15.83 9.36
CA GLU A 233 15.32 16.25 8.98
C GLU A 233 15.35 17.58 8.24
N LYS A 234 16.41 18.35 8.50
CA LYS A 234 16.65 19.66 7.87
C LYS A 234 16.57 19.60 6.34
N ALA A 235 17.19 18.56 5.73
CA ALA A 235 17.25 18.45 4.28
C ALA A 235 15.87 18.29 3.64
N ILE A 236 14.97 17.54 4.27
CA ILE A 236 13.59 17.33 3.77
C ILE A 236 12.77 18.61 3.92
N VAL A 237 12.84 19.28 5.08
CA VAL A 237 12.12 20.53 5.32
C VAL A 237 12.62 21.63 4.38
N GLN A 238 13.95 21.78 4.23
CA GLN A 238 14.51 22.76 3.30
C GLN A 238 14.12 22.47 1.85
N PHE A 239 14.06 21.18 1.46
CA PHE A 239 13.56 20.81 0.14
C PHE A 239 12.11 21.26 -0.08
N CYS A 240 11.20 21.03 0.89
CA CYS A 240 9.80 21.46 0.79
C CYS A 240 9.65 22.98 0.68
N GLU A 241 10.56 23.72 1.28
CA GLU A 241 10.55 25.19 1.35
C GLU A 241 11.29 25.87 0.18
N ARG A 242 11.96 25.14 -0.69
CA ARG A 242 12.64 25.71 -1.87
C ARG A 242 11.64 26.48 -2.74
N ASP A 243 12.05 27.66 -3.25
CA ASP A 243 11.19 28.54 -4.04
C ASP A 243 10.65 27.90 -5.32
N ASP A 244 11.41 26.99 -5.92
CA ASP A 244 11.01 26.20 -7.10
C ASP A 244 10.13 25.00 -6.74
N ILE A 245 10.07 24.60 -5.48
CA ILE A 245 9.31 23.44 -4.96
C ILE A 245 8.04 23.90 -4.27
N LYS A 246 8.11 24.62 -3.17
CA LYS A 246 6.98 25.19 -2.40
C LYS A 246 5.83 24.21 -2.17
N ILE A 247 6.11 23.09 -1.52
CA ILE A 247 5.08 22.13 -1.12
C ILE A 247 4.75 22.28 0.37
N LYS A 248 3.50 22.01 0.70
CA LYS A 248 3.05 21.91 2.09
C LYS A 248 3.54 20.62 2.71
N PHE A 249 3.80 20.60 4.02
CA PHE A 249 4.17 19.36 4.71
C PHE A 249 3.60 19.28 6.12
N ILE A 250 3.42 18.06 6.62
CA ILE A 250 3.18 17.73 8.02
C ILE A 250 4.09 16.54 8.34
N ILE A 251 5.06 16.75 9.23
CA ILE A 251 6.03 15.74 9.65
C ILE A 251 5.92 15.54 11.16
N THR A 252 5.89 14.29 11.61
CA THR A 252 5.93 14.01 13.05
C THR A 252 7.21 14.58 13.64
N SER A 253 7.11 15.46 14.62
CA SER A 253 8.26 16.11 15.26
C SER A 253 8.87 15.23 16.36
N GLU A 254 10.16 15.40 16.59
CA GLU A 254 10.81 14.94 17.80
C GLU A 254 10.54 15.92 18.96
N ILE A 255 10.37 15.37 20.17
CA ILE A 255 10.17 16.16 21.38
C ILE A 255 11.52 16.31 22.09
N ASN A 256 12.33 17.25 21.63
CA ASN A 256 13.61 17.63 22.24
C ASN A 256 13.42 18.65 23.39
N ASN A 257 14.50 19.01 24.09
CA ASN A 257 14.42 19.91 25.25
C ASN A 257 13.82 21.29 24.93
N PRO A 258 14.17 22.00 23.84
CA PRO A 258 13.52 23.27 23.50
C PRO A 258 12.01 23.12 23.27
N ILE A 259 11.56 22.06 22.62
CA ILE A 259 10.13 21.80 22.43
C ILE A 259 9.45 21.45 23.75
N ARG A 260 10.10 20.68 24.64
CA ARG A 260 9.58 20.40 25.98
C ARG A 260 9.35 21.67 26.79
N GLN A 261 10.27 22.63 26.75
CA GLN A 261 10.12 23.91 27.42
C GLN A 261 8.87 24.66 26.95
N GLN A 262 8.59 24.64 25.63
CA GLN A 262 7.37 25.24 25.08
C GLN A 262 6.10 24.46 25.46
N LEU A 263 6.16 23.13 25.50
CA LEU A 263 5.02 22.29 25.89
C LEU A 263 4.61 22.46 27.34
N PHE A 264 5.60 22.65 28.23
CA PHE A 264 5.38 22.79 29.68
C PHE A 264 5.35 24.24 30.16
N ALA A 265 5.37 25.21 29.24
CA ALA A 265 5.23 26.62 29.58
C ALA A 265 3.88 26.87 30.27
N PRO A 266 3.84 27.60 31.41
CA PRO A 266 2.61 27.82 32.17
C PRO A 266 1.49 28.48 31.34
N GLU A 267 1.88 29.30 30.38
CA GLU A 267 0.98 30.01 29.46
C GLU A 267 0.41 29.11 28.34
N ARG A 268 0.86 27.84 28.24
CA ARG A 268 0.40 26.95 27.19
C ARG A 268 -1.06 26.56 27.41
N ILE A 269 -1.91 27.02 26.49
CA ILE A 269 -3.33 26.66 26.48
C ILE A 269 -3.50 25.35 25.76
N TRP A 270 -4.16 24.40 26.42
CA TRP A 270 -4.59 23.12 25.86
C TRP A 270 -6.10 23.15 25.73
N ILE A 271 -6.61 22.80 24.57
CA ILE A 271 -8.03 22.80 24.24
C ILE A 271 -8.50 21.38 23.86
N GLU A 272 -9.71 21.04 24.20
CA GLU A 272 -10.34 19.85 23.64
C GLU A 272 -10.75 20.15 22.20
N PRO A 273 -10.36 19.34 21.22
CA PRO A 273 -10.74 19.57 19.83
C PRO A 273 -12.25 19.40 19.69
N ASP A 274 -12.85 20.21 18.84
CA ASP A 274 -14.27 20.15 18.55
C ASP A 274 -14.69 18.75 18.10
N GLN A 275 -15.77 18.26 18.70
CA GLN A 275 -16.36 16.97 18.27
C GLN A 275 -16.96 17.13 16.87
N PRO A 276 -16.83 16.13 15.98
CA PRO A 276 -17.43 16.18 14.65
C PRO A 276 -18.94 16.28 14.77
N THR A 277 -19.52 17.21 14.04
CA THR A 277 -20.98 17.46 14.03
C THR A 277 -21.74 16.47 13.15
N ASP A 278 -21.07 15.71 12.29
CA ASP A 278 -21.67 14.74 11.36
C ASP A 278 -21.28 13.30 11.68
N GLU A 279 -22.27 12.37 11.62
CA GLU A 279 -22.04 10.92 11.82
C GLU A 279 -21.05 10.31 10.82
N LYS A 280 -20.97 10.86 9.59
CA LYS A 280 -19.96 10.42 8.60
C LYS A 280 -18.56 10.82 8.98
N ASP A 281 -18.38 12.04 9.49
CA ASP A 281 -17.11 12.52 10.01
C ASP A 281 -16.69 11.79 11.30
N ALA A 282 -17.66 11.41 12.14
CA ALA A 282 -17.41 10.61 13.32
C ALA A 282 -16.93 9.19 12.98
N GLN A 283 -17.48 8.56 11.93
CA GLN A 283 -17.00 7.24 11.45
C GLN A 283 -15.63 7.33 10.79
N VAL A 284 -15.32 8.41 10.10
CA VAL A 284 -13.99 8.70 9.55
C VAL A 284 -13.01 8.93 10.71
N LYS A 285 -13.32 9.79 11.68
CA LYS A 285 -12.47 10.03 12.86
C LYS A 285 -12.24 8.79 13.72
N HIS A 286 -13.24 7.91 13.87
CA HIS A 286 -13.03 6.64 14.60
C HIS A 286 -12.10 5.68 13.86
N ARG A 287 -11.99 5.79 12.54
CA ARG A 287 -10.99 5.06 11.73
C ARG A 287 -9.63 5.77 11.74
N ASP A 288 -9.60 7.10 11.74
CA ASP A 288 -8.39 7.93 11.51
C ASP A 288 -7.59 8.18 12.80
N SER A 289 -8.20 8.05 13.98
CA SER A 289 -7.48 8.11 15.28
C SER A 289 -6.48 6.96 15.50
N HIS A 290 -6.35 6.04 14.54
CA HIS A 290 -5.53 4.84 14.68
C HIS A 290 -4.03 5.11 14.88
N SER A 291 -3.44 6.16 14.31
CA SER A 291 -1.99 6.40 14.45
C SER A 291 -1.60 6.82 15.87
N PHE A 292 -2.32 7.79 16.44
CA PHE A 292 -2.12 8.20 17.83
C PHE A 292 -2.50 7.08 18.79
N ASN A 293 -3.69 6.49 18.61
CA ASN A 293 -4.18 5.38 19.42
C ASN A 293 -3.30 4.14 19.29
N TYR A 294 -2.75 3.85 18.10
CA TYR A 294 -1.82 2.74 17.92
C TYR A 294 -0.52 2.94 18.71
N ARG A 295 0.07 4.14 18.67
CA ARG A 295 1.27 4.46 19.46
C ARG A 295 0.99 4.46 20.95
N LEU A 296 -0.14 5.01 21.35
CA LEU A 296 -0.62 4.97 22.74
C LEU A 296 -0.87 3.52 23.17
N GLN A 297 -1.47 2.69 22.32
CA GLN A 297 -1.68 1.26 22.57
C GLN A 297 -0.33 0.52 22.64
N ALA A 298 0.59 0.78 21.74
CA ALA A 298 1.92 0.17 21.75
C ALA A 298 2.71 0.54 23.02
N LEU A 299 2.63 1.78 23.46
CA LEU A 299 3.19 2.22 24.75
C LEU A 299 2.51 1.50 25.92
N THR A 300 1.18 1.42 25.90
CA THR A 300 0.38 0.73 26.91
C THR A 300 0.78 -0.74 27.00
N ASP A 301 0.93 -1.42 25.87
CA ASP A 301 1.35 -2.82 25.82
C ASP A 301 2.80 -3.02 26.29
N GLN A 302 3.69 -2.07 25.95
CA GLN A 302 5.07 -2.09 26.45
C GLN A 302 5.12 -1.90 27.97
N LEU A 303 4.34 -0.97 28.51
CA LEU A 303 4.25 -0.74 29.96
C LEU A 303 3.61 -1.93 30.68
N ARG A 304 2.57 -2.54 30.10
CA ARG A 304 1.96 -3.78 30.62
C ARG A 304 2.95 -4.94 30.67
N LYS A 305 3.78 -5.12 29.65
CA LYS A 305 4.87 -6.12 29.65
C LYS A 305 5.89 -5.89 30.75
N LYS A 306 6.04 -4.65 31.22
CA LYS A 306 6.89 -4.29 32.36
C LYS A 306 6.15 -4.36 33.72
N GLY A 307 4.97 -4.96 33.77
CA GLY A 307 4.19 -5.14 35.00
C GLY A 307 3.35 -3.92 35.40
N ASN A 308 3.09 -2.97 34.50
CA ASN A 308 2.25 -1.82 34.79
C ASN A 308 0.81 -2.03 34.33
N VAL A 309 -0.16 -1.59 35.12
CA VAL A 309 -1.53 -1.32 34.65
C VAL A 309 -1.57 0.09 34.10
N VAL A 310 -2.01 0.25 32.83
CA VAL A 310 -2.14 1.57 32.20
C VAL A 310 -3.59 1.79 31.83
N LYS A 311 -4.16 2.89 32.29
CA LYS A 311 -5.52 3.35 31.92
C LYS A 311 -5.40 4.71 31.23
N ILE A 312 -6.09 4.88 30.14
CA ILE A 312 -6.25 6.17 29.47
C ILE A 312 -7.36 6.91 30.19
N ARG A 313 -7.14 8.18 30.54
CA ARG A 313 -8.10 9.05 31.23
C ARG A 313 -8.22 10.41 30.55
N GLY A 314 -9.37 11.04 30.74
CA GLY A 314 -9.64 12.36 30.21
C GLY A 314 -9.84 12.40 28.69
N ALA A 315 -10.12 13.58 28.20
CA ALA A 315 -10.24 13.86 26.76
C ALA A 315 -8.87 13.99 26.11
N LEU A 316 -8.83 13.86 24.79
CA LEU A 316 -7.69 14.27 23.99
C LEU A 316 -7.63 15.79 23.98
N GLU A 317 -6.47 16.37 24.25
CA GLU A 317 -6.25 17.80 24.21
C GLU A 317 -5.21 18.14 23.14
N VAL A 318 -5.35 19.32 22.54
CA VAL A 318 -4.48 19.83 21.47
C VAL A 318 -3.95 21.22 21.83
N ALA A 319 -2.75 21.51 21.34
CA ALA A 319 -2.15 22.84 21.45
C ALA A 319 -1.25 23.10 20.24
N GLU A 320 -1.05 24.38 19.94
CA GLU A 320 -0.10 24.79 18.90
C GLU A 320 0.76 25.96 19.35
N PHE A 321 1.89 26.12 18.69
CA PHE A 321 2.79 27.25 18.88
C PHE A 321 3.80 27.34 17.76
N ASP A 322 4.30 28.52 17.54
CA ASP A 322 5.43 28.78 16.66
C ASP A 322 6.74 28.55 17.40
N HIS A 323 7.65 27.79 16.77
CA HIS A 323 8.96 27.54 17.34
C HIS A 323 10.05 27.67 16.27
N THR A 324 11.10 28.40 16.63
CA THR A 324 12.30 28.53 15.80
C THR A 324 13.22 27.34 16.03
N VAL A 325 13.31 26.47 15.02
CA VAL A 325 14.24 25.34 15.04
C VAL A 325 15.66 25.88 14.78
N ALA A 326 16.48 25.98 15.81
CA ALA A 326 17.80 26.60 15.73
C ALA A 326 18.71 26.00 14.63
N ALA A 327 18.70 24.66 14.48
CA ALA A 327 19.45 23.96 13.45
C ALA A 327 18.99 24.31 12.01
N TRP A 328 17.74 24.70 11.83
CA TRP A 328 17.15 25.05 10.53
C TRP A 328 17.13 26.57 10.29
N LYS A 329 17.34 27.36 11.36
CA LYS A 329 17.28 28.84 11.35
C LYS A 329 15.96 29.38 10.81
N LYS A 330 14.85 28.68 11.08
CA LYS A 330 13.51 29.03 10.62
C LYS A 330 12.46 28.68 11.66
N THR A 331 11.41 29.50 11.72
CA THR A 331 10.24 29.29 12.56
C THR A 331 9.20 28.50 11.81
N PHE A 332 8.61 27.52 12.46
CA PHE A 332 7.53 26.69 11.95
C PHE A 332 6.43 26.58 12.99
N ARG A 333 5.23 26.30 12.51
CA ARG A 333 4.08 25.95 13.33
C ARG A 333 4.22 24.52 13.83
N PHE A 334 4.12 24.34 15.15
CA PHE A 334 4.10 23.05 15.81
C PHE A 334 2.71 22.78 16.38
N VAL A 335 2.17 21.61 16.10
CA VAL A 335 0.86 21.14 16.55
C VAL A 335 1.06 19.92 17.42
N PHE A 336 0.49 19.91 18.62
CA PHE A 336 0.64 18.81 19.57
C PHE A 336 -0.70 18.27 20.02
N LYS A 337 -0.71 16.97 20.26
CA LYS A 337 -1.76 16.23 20.99
C LYS A 337 -1.20 15.74 22.30
N ARG A 338 -2.02 15.77 23.36
CA ARG A 338 -1.70 15.07 24.60
C ARG A 338 -2.88 14.23 25.10
N GLN A 339 -2.58 13.15 25.79
CA GLN A 339 -3.55 12.28 26.42
C GLN A 339 -3.07 11.88 27.79
N LEU A 340 -3.93 12.05 28.80
CA LEU A 340 -3.61 11.63 30.16
C LEU A 340 -3.59 10.10 30.26
N ILE A 341 -2.50 9.55 30.75
CA ILE A 341 -2.34 8.14 31.07
C ILE A 341 -2.06 7.96 32.55
N MET A 342 -2.78 7.02 33.16
CA MET A 342 -2.52 6.60 34.54
C MET A 342 -1.71 5.31 34.52
N LYS A 343 -0.56 5.29 35.19
CA LYS A 343 0.30 4.13 35.39
C LYS A 343 0.21 3.63 36.81
N GLN A 344 0.02 2.32 36.99
CA GLN A 344 0.03 1.68 38.29
C GLN A 344 0.95 0.46 38.22
N ASN A 345 1.97 0.39 39.06
CA ASN A 345 2.87 -0.77 39.16
C ASN A 345 2.20 -1.89 39.94
N LEU A 346 2.26 -3.11 39.43
CA LEU A 346 1.70 -4.33 40.04
C LEU A 346 2.73 -5.16 40.81
N VAL A 347 4.00 -4.72 40.89
CA VAL A 347 5.12 -5.59 41.28
C VAL A 347 5.21 -5.83 42.80
N ASP A 348 4.46 -5.10 43.63
CA ASP A 348 4.51 -5.34 45.07
C ASP A 348 3.14 -5.29 45.73
N GLN A 349 2.75 -6.38 46.39
CA GLN A 349 1.42 -6.54 47.03
C GLN A 349 1.32 -5.86 48.40
N SER A 350 2.35 -5.20 48.90
CA SER A 350 2.45 -4.76 50.28
C SER A 350 2.28 -3.26 50.54
N GLU A 351 2.22 -2.41 49.52
CA GLU A 351 2.00 -0.98 49.73
C GLU A 351 0.97 -0.40 48.74
N LEU A 352 0.15 0.53 49.23
CA LEU A 352 -0.75 1.37 48.45
C LEU A 352 0.11 2.25 47.49
N PHE A 353 0.37 1.75 46.27
CA PHE A 353 1.08 2.54 45.30
C PHE A 353 0.18 3.62 44.73
N GLU A 354 0.63 4.85 44.89
CA GLU A 354 0.04 6.01 44.20
C GLU A 354 0.14 5.80 42.70
N ALA A 355 -1.01 5.80 42.04
CA ALA A 355 -1.08 5.81 40.58
C ALA A 355 -0.45 7.11 40.08
N THR A 356 0.59 7.04 39.28
CA THR A 356 1.19 8.24 38.68
C THR A 356 0.43 8.62 37.42
N GLU A 357 0.00 9.85 37.33
CA GLU A 357 -0.60 10.44 36.14
C GLU A 357 0.47 11.12 35.28
N GLU A 358 0.48 10.81 34.00
CA GLU A 358 1.44 11.36 33.05
C GLU A 358 0.75 11.64 31.72
N TYR A 359 1.10 12.73 31.07
CA TYR A 359 0.63 13.00 29.72
C TYR A 359 1.53 12.33 28.68
N PHE A 360 0.90 11.63 27.75
CA PHE A 360 1.53 11.19 26.51
C PHE A 360 1.38 12.27 25.45
N TYR A 361 2.51 12.74 24.93
CA TYR A 361 2.56 13.81 23.92
C TYR A 361 2.89 13.25 22.54
N HIS A 362 2.29 13.82 21.51
CA HIS A 362 2.63 13.55 20.12
C HIS A 362 2.54 14.83 19.31
N GLY A 363 3.59 15.18 18.60
CA GLY A 363 3.70 16.45 17.92
C GLY A 363 4.02 16.37 16.45
N TYR A 364 3.70 17.42 15.74
CA TYR A 364 3.91 17.60 14.32
C TYR A 364 4.49 18.99 14.05
N VAL A 365 5.36 19.07 13.04
CA VAL A 365 5.81 20.33 12.47
C VAL A 365 5.20 20.51 11.10
N THR A 366 4.80 21.73 10.77
CA THR A 366 4.17 22.05 9.49
C THR A 366 4.50 23.46 9.02
N ASN A 367 4.40 23.71 7.71
CA ASN A 367 4.39 25.02 7.09
C ASN A 367 2.98 25.43 6.61
N ILE A 368 1.94 24.76 7.09
CA ILE A 368 0.55 25.05 6.74
C ILE A 368 -0.02 26.01 7.76
N ASP A 369 -0.28 27.25 7.35
CA ASP A 369 -0.80 28.33 8.21
C ASP A 369 -2.30 28.60 7.96
N ASP A 370 -2.84 28.12 6.82
CA ASP A 370 -4.19 28.37 6.34
C ASP A 370 -5.23 27.29 6.77
N GLN A 371 -4.84 26.34 7.61
CA GLN A 371 -5.71 25.27 8.13
C GLN A 371 -5.80 25.32 9.66
N SER A 372 -6.96 24.90 10.21
CA SER A 372 -7.13 24.79 11.65
C SER A 372 -6.28 23.64 12.24
N ILE A 373 -6.10 23.67 13.57
CA ILE A 373 -5.38 22.62 14.29
C ILE A 373 -6.03 21.24 14.08
N GLU A 374 -7.36 21.20 14.06
CA GLU A 374 -8.13 19.97 13.84
C GLU A 374 -7.94 19.42 12.43
N GLN A 375 -7.89 20.31 11.43
CA GLN A 375 -7.63 19.93 10.03
C GLN A 375 -6.24 19.32 9.86
N ILE A 376 -5.21 19.96 10.45
CA ILE A 376 -3.84 19.44 10.46
C ILE A 376 -3.80 18.05 11.13
N ILE A 377 -4.43 17.92 12.31
CA ILE A 377 -4.46 16.66 13.05
C ILE A 377 -5.22 15.57 12.26
N SER A 378 -6.38 15.90 11.71
CA SER A 378 -7.16 14.95 10.90
C SER A 378 -6.35 14.46 9.71
N LEU A 379 -5.66 15.35 9.00
CA LEU A 379 -4.86 14.98 7.84
C LEU A 379 -3.70 14.06 8.19
N ILE A 380 -2.96 14.33 9.26
CA ILE A 380 -1.84 13.46 9.66
C ILE A 380 -2.30 12.16 10.31
N ASP A 381 -3.42 12.17 11.03
CA ASP A 381 -3.98 10.95 11.65
C ASP A 381 -4.48 9.97 10.59
N SER A 382 -5.00 10.47 9.47
CA SER A 382 -5.38 9.64 8.32
C SER A 382 -4.19 8.82 7.76
N ARG A 383 -2.95 9.24 8.06
CA ARG A 383 -1.73 8.47 7.78
C ARG A 383 -1.70 7.08 8.48
N GLY A 384 -2.50 6.87 9.53
CA GLY A 384 -2.63 5.55 10.18
C GLY A 384 -3.05 4.43 9.23
N HIS A 385 -3.71 4.75 8.12
CA HIS A 385 -4.02 3.80 7.06
C HIS A 385 -2.77 3.28 6.33
N GLN A 386 -1.65 4.00 6.35
CA GLN A 386 -0.40 3.61 5.68
C GLN A 386 0.21 2.33 6.25
N GLU A 387 0.20 2.17 7.57
CA GLU A 387 0.74 0.96 8.16
C GLU A 387 -0.01 -0.29 7.67
N ASN A 388 -1.34 -0.17 7.51
CA ASN A 388 -2.16 -1.23 6.96
C ASN A 388 -1.89 -1.45 5.47
N PHE A 389 -1.66 -0.36 4.73
CA PHE A 389 -1.25 -0.39 3.33
C PHE A 389 0.08 -1.14 3.15
N ILE A 390 1.12 -0.78 3.91
CA ILE A 390 2.43 -1.45 3.84
C ILE A 390 2.32 -2.93 4.25
N LYS A 391 1.52 -3.24 5.27
CA LYS A 391 1.24 -4.63 5.67
C LYS A 391 0.55 -5.41 4.54
N ASP A 392 -0.40 -4.79 3.85
CA ASP A 392 -1.12 -5.41 2.74
C ASP A 392 -0.21 -5.55 1.50
N PHE A 393 0.62 -4.56 1.17
CA PHE A 393 1.63 -4.65 0.14
C PHE A 393 2.62 -5.78 0.41
N LYS A 394 3.08 -5.92 1.66
CA LYS A 394 3.97 -7.01 2.07
C LYS A 394 3.35 -8.39 1.92
N ARG A 395 2.19 -8.58 2.53
CA ARG A 395 1.55 -9.90 2.67
C ARG A 395 0.63 -10.21 1.49
N GLY A 396 -0.05 -9.21 0.97
CA GLY A 396 -0.99 -9.38 -0.13
C GLY A 396 -0.31 -9.74 -1.45
N LEU A 397 0.87 -9.14 -1.71
CA LEU A 397 1.67 -9.37 -2.93
C LEU A 397 2.83 -10.37 -2.74
N GLY A 398 3.01 -10.93 -1.55
CA GLY A 398 4.12 -11.84 -1.27
C GLY A 398 5.50 -11.18 -1.29
N THR A 399 5.60 -9.84 -1.21
CA THR A 399 6.89 -9.13 -1.28
C THR A 399 7.81 -9.40 -0.09
N VAL A 400 7.31 -10.04 0.97
CA VAL A 400 8.14 -10.56 2.07
C VAL A 400 9.10 -11.63 1.61
N HIS A 401 8.81 -12.32 0.52
CA HIS A 401 9.68 -13.33 -0.08
C HIS A 401 10.58 -12.68 -1.12
N ILE A 402 11.77 -12.23 -0.70
CA ILE A 402 12.79 -11.64 -1.57
C ILE A 402 13.32 -12.71 -2.53
N PRO A 403 13.10 -12.60 -3.87
CA PRO A 403 13.17 -13.75 -4.74
C PRO A 403 14.57 -14.16 -5.19
N THR A 404 15.51 -13.21 -5.32
CA THR A 404 16.82 -13.47 -5.93
C THR A 404 17.99 -13.19 -4.97
N LYS A 405 19.22 -13.53 -5.38
CA LYS A 405 20.43 -13.13 -4.68
C LYS A 405 20.90 -11.73 -5.07
N HIS A 406 20.57 -11.30 -6.30
CA HIS A 406 21.02 -10.05 -6.89
C HIS A 406 20.19 -8.85 -6.40
N PHE A 407 20.86 -7.77 -6.04
CA PHE A 407 20.21 -6.56 -5.52
C PHE A 407 19.24 -5.94 -6.52
N TYR A 408 19.68 -5.72 -7.76
CA TYR A 408 18.82 -5.10 -8.79
C TYR A 408 17.70 -6.01 -9.27
N GLY A 409 17.88 -7.34 -9.22
CA GLY A 409 16.79 -8.29 -9.46
C GLY A 409 15.68 -8.18 -8.42
N ASN A 410 16.03 -8.02 -7.16
CA ASN A 410 15.07 -7.77 -6.09
C ASN A 410 14.41 -6.40 -6.22
N TYR A 411 15.16 -5.38 -6.60
CA TYR A 411 14.60 -4.06 -6.87
C TYR A 411 13.58 -4.10 -8.01
N ALA A 412 13.90 -4.76 -9.13
CA ALA A 412 13.00 -4.96 -10.24
C ALA A 412 11.72 -5.71 -9.80
N TYR A 413 11.83 -6.73 -8.95
CA TYR A 413 10.67 -7.42 -8.37
C TYR A 413 9.78 -6.48 -7.56
N PHE A 414 10.35 -5.58 -6.77
CA PHE A 414 9.59 -4.57 -6.02
C PHE A 414 8.89 -3.57 -6.94
N LEU A 415 9.53 -3.15 -8.04
CA LEU A 415 8.89 -2.30 -9.06
C LEU A 415 7.74 -3.02 -9.78
N ILE A 416 7.90 -4.31 -10.08
CA ILE A 416 6.82 -5.14 -10.65
C ILE A 416 5.68 -5.31 -9.63
N SER A 417 6.00 -5.44 -8.35
CA SER A 417 4.99 -5.51 -7.29
C SER A 417 4.26 -4.16 -7.11
N MET A 418 4.98 -3.03 -7.25
CA MET A 418 4.38 -1.70 -7.32
C MET A 418 3.41 -1.58 -8.51
N LEU A 419 3.80 -2.08 -9.68
CA LEU A 419 2.91 -2.12 -10.83
C LEU A 419 1.65 -2.95 -10.56
N SER A 420 1.77 -4.15 -9.99
CA SER A 420 0.62 -4.98 -9.60
C SER A 420 -0.30 -4.25 -8.63
N TRP A 421 0.27 -3.58 -7.64
CA TRP A 421 -0.47 -2.77 -6.70
C TRP A 421 -1.23 -1.64 -7.39
N ASN A 422 -0.56 -0.91 -8.25
CA ASN A 422 -1.15 0.21 -8.97
C ASN A 422 -2.22 -0.23 -9.97
N LEU A 423 -2.04 -1.37 -10.63
CA LEU A 423 -3.08 -1.96 -11.49
C LEU A 423 -4.38 -2.23 -10.72
N LYS A 424 -4.29 -2.73 -9.47
CA LYS A 424 -5.46 -2.86 -8.60
C LYS A 424 -6.10 -1.48 -8.34
N CYS A 425 -5.29 -0.48 -7.96
CA CYS A 425 -5.79 0.86 -7.66
C CYS A 425 -6.46 1.49 -8.88
N TRP A 426 -5.82 1.41 -10.04
CA TRP A 426 -6.37 1.95 -11.31
C TRP A 426 -7.63 1.22 -11.75
N LEU A 427 -7.67 -0.10 -11.62
CA LEU A 427 -8.87 -0.87 -11.91
C LEU A 427 -10.02 -0.43 -11.01
N LEU A 428 -9.81 -0.40 -9.69
CA LEU A 428 -10.84 0.03 -8.74
C LEU A 428 -11.30 1.47 -8.99
N TYR A 429 -10.37 2.38 -9.28
CA TYR A 429 -10.71 3.77 -9.61
C TYR A 429 -11.68 3.87 -10.79
N ILE A 430 -11.54 2.98 -11.79
CA ILE A 430 -12.40 2.96 -12.97
C ILE A 430 -13.75 2.30 -12.65
N ILE A 431 -13.72 1.13 -12.02
CA ILE A 431 -14.92 0.29 -11.87
C ILE A 431 -15.73 0.60 -10.60
N GLU A 432 -15.07 0.91 -9.49
CA GLU A 432 -15.68 1.20 -8.18
C GLU A 432 -14.85 2.26 -7.43
N PRO A 433 -14.90 3.55 -7.86
CA PRO A 433 -13.98 4.61 -7.44
C PRO A 433 -14.03 4.95 -5.95
N GLU A 434 -15.09 4.63 -5.25
CA GLU A 434 -15.24 4.86 -3.81
C GLU A 434 -14.78 3.64 -2.97
N LEU A 435 -14.41 2.52 -3.63
CA LEU A 435 -14.09 1.29 -2.95
C LEU A 435 -12.59 1.19 -2.62
N GLN A 436 -12.27 1.25 -1.34
CA GLN A 436 -10.92 0.97 -0.83
C GLN A 436 -10.93 -0.36 -0.07
N ILE A 437 -10.22 -1.35 -0.59
CA ILE A 437 -10.17 -2.70 -0.01
C ILE A 437 -8.77 -3.28 -0.04
N TYR A 438 -8.50 -4.13 0.95
CA TYR A 438 -7.26 -4.90 1.03
C TYR A 438 -7.12 -5.89 -0.14
N TRP A 439 -5.88 -6.23 -0.47
CA TRP A 439 -5.53 -7.11 -1.59
C TRP A 439 -6.23 -8.45 -1.53
N LYS A 440 -6.28 -9.09 -0.36
CA LYS A 440 -6.99 -10.37 -0.17
C LYS A 440 -8.48 -10.26 -0.49
N ARG A 441 -9.13 -9.17 -0.05
CA ARG A 441 -10.55 -8.93 -0.32
C ARG A 441 -10.80 -8.59 -1.77
N PHE A 442 -9.90 -7.81 -2.39
CA PHE A 442 -9.92 -7.51 -3.81
C PHE A 442 -9.87 -8.79 -4.64
N ARG A 443 -8.89 -9.68 -4.39
CA ARG A 443 -8.81 -10.97 -5.07
C ARG A 443 -10.10 -11.79 -4.93
N TYR A 444 -10.64 -11.84 -3.73
CA TYR A 444 -11.86 -12.60 -3.46
C TYR A 444 -13.06 -12.07 -4.25
N LEU A 445 -13.22 -10.75 -4.34
CA LEU A 445 -14.39 -10.13 -4.97
C LEU A 445 -14.28 -10.01 -6.49
N PHE A 446 -13.07 -9.75 -7.01
CA PHE A 446 -12.90 -9.35 -8.41
C PHE A 446 -12.14 -10.38 -9.24
N ILE A 447 -11.25 -11.19 -8.65
CA ILE A 447 -10.36 -12.07 -9.38
C ILE A 447 -10.76 -13.53 -9.26
N LYS A 448 -10.96 -14.02 -8.01
CA LYS A 448 -11.25 -15.44 -7.73
C LYS A 448 -12.72 -15.78 -8.00
N VAL A 449 -13.06 -15.81 -9.27
CA VAL A 449 -14.38 -16.18 -9.77
C VAL A 449 -14.23 -17.32 -10.77
N GLY A 450 -14.96 -18.41 -10.54
CA GLY A 450 -14.93 -19.58 -11.44
C GLY A 450 -15.72 -19.31 -12.72
N ALA A 451 -15.09 -19.51 -13.87
CA ALA A 451 -15.77 -19.45 -15.16
C ALA A 451 -15.15 -20.40 -16.20
N GLN A 452 -15.95 -20.82 -17.15
CA GLN A 452 -15.50 -21.46 -18.37
C GLN A 452 -15.00 -20.40 -19.35
N ILE A 453 -13.83 -20.65 -19.96
CA ILE A 453 -13.25 -19.79 -20.98
C ILE A 453 -13.43 -20.46 -22.34
N ILE A 454 -14.02 -19.74 -23.28
CA ILE A 454 -14.31 -20.25 -24.61
C ILE A 454 -13.67 -19.31 -25.64
N LYS A 455 -12.68 -19.83 -26.37
CA LYS A 455 -12.07 -19.10 -27.48
C LYS A 455 -12.89 -19.30 -28.77
N THR A 456 -13.25 -18.21 -29.40
CA THR A 456 -13.88 -18.18 -30.73
C THR A 456 -12.96 -17.43 -31.69
N GLY A 457 -13.28 -17.42 -32.98
CA GLY A 457 -12.47 -16.72 -33.98
C GLY A 457 -12.38 -15.18 -33.75
N ARG A 458 -13.31 -14.60 -33.00
CA ARG A 458 -13.38 -13.14 -32.76
C ARG A 458 -13.28 -12.73 -31.30
N TYR A 459 -13.70 -13.60 -30.37
CA TYR A 459 -13.86 -13.27 -28.95
C TYR A 459 -13.37 -14.38 -28.05
N VAL A 460 -12.94 -14.00 -26.87
CA VAL A 460 -12.85 -14.87 -25.71
C VAL A 460 -14.10 -14.65 -24.86
N ILE A 461 -14.90 -15.70 -24.67
CA ILE A 461 -16.14 -15.64 -23.89
C ILE A 461 -15.86 -16.12 -22.48
N ILE A 462 -16.17 -15.30 -21.50
CA ILE A 462 -16.14 -15.63 -20.07
C ILE A 462 -17.55 -16.11 -19.69
N ARG A 463 -17.72 -17.42 -19.50
CA ARG A 463 -19.02 -18.03 -19.19
C ARG A 463 -19.09 -18.39 -17.71
N PHE A 464 -19.82 -17.60 -16.95
CA PHE A 464 -20.06 -17.85 -15.53
C PHE A 464 -21.05 -19.00 -15.30
N GLY A 465 -21.00 -19.61 -14.12
CA GLY A 465 -21.94 -20.65 -13.72
C GLY A 465 -23.39 -20.17 -13.66
N LYS A 466 -24.37 -21.06 -13.87
CA LYS A 466 -25.81 -20.74 -13.91
C LYS A 466 -26.32 -19.91 -12.72
N ASN A 467 -25.79 -20.17 -11.53
CA ASN A 467 -26.23 -19.55 -10.27
C ASN A 467 -25.29 -18.41 -9.82
N PHE A 468 -24.42 -17.92 -10.69
CA PHE A 468 -23.59 -16.77 -10.38
C PHE A 468 -24.40 -15.48 -10.54
N ASP A 469 -24.71 -14.83 -9.43
CA ASP A 469 -25.63 -13.70 -9.33
C ASP A 469 -25.01 -12.35 -9.75
N ARG A 470 -23.67 -12.29 -9.86
CA ARG A 470 -22.91 -11.04 -10.11
C ARG A 470 -22.56 -10.81 -11.59
N VAL A 471 -23.14 -11.52 -12.52
CA VAL A 471 -22.86 -11.33 -13.96
C VAL A 471 -23.08 -9.89 -14.41
N ALA A 472 -24.18 -9.28 -13.96
CA ALA A 472 -24.52 -7.91 -14.30
C ALA A 472 -23.47 -6.89 -13.76
N GLU A 473 -22.93 -7.12 -12.56
CA GLU A 473 -21.83 -6.28 -12.01
C GLU A 473 -20.59 -6.38 -12.87
N PHE A 474 -20.14 -7.60 -13.21
CA PHE A 474 -18.96 -7.83 -14.06
C PHE A 474 -19.11 -7.23 -15.45
N SER A 475 -20.32 -7.31 -16.05
CA SER A 475 -20.63 -6.67 -17.34
C SER A 475 -20.51 -5.14 -17.23
N LYS A 476 -21.11 -4.54 -16.19
CA LYS A 476 -21.03 -3.11 -15.95
C LYS A 476 -19.60 -2.63 -15.71
N TRP A 477 -18.77 -3.39 -14.97
CA TRP A 477 -17.37 -3.06 -14.75
C TRP A 477 -16.56 -3.12 -16.05
N PHE A 478 -16.83 -4.13 -16.87
CA PHE A 478 -16.17 -4.24 -18.17
C PHE A 478 -16.56 -3.08 -19.10
N GLU A 479 -17.84 -2.70 -19.16
CA GLU A 479 -18.30 -1.53 -19.92
C GLU A 479 -17.63 -0.24 -19.44
N ARG A 480 -17.57 0.00 -18.13
CA ARG A 480 -16.86 1.15 -17.56
C ARG A 480 -15.38 1.17 -17.96
N LEU A 481 -14.74 0.03 -17.94
CA LEU A 481 -13.35 -0.12 -18.34
C LEU A 481 -13.17 0.19 -19.83
N LEU A 482 -14.09 -0.26 -20.69
CA LEU A 482 -14.05 0.04 -22.12
C LEU A 482 -14.19 1.55 -22.39
N GLN A 483 -15.07 2.25 -21.68
CA GLN A 483 -15.34 3.68 -21.85
C GLN A 483 -14.27 4.60 -21.25
N SER A 484 -13.59 4.17 -20.19
CA SER A 484 -12.76 5.06 -19.35
C SER A 484 -11.43 5.50 -19.98
N LEU A 485 -10.93 4.80 -20.98
CA LEU A 485 -9.60 5.02 -21.55
C LEU A 485 -9.64 5.66 -22.95
N ASP A 486 -10.82 5.86 -23.51
CA ASP A 486 -11.03 6.55 -24.78
C ASP A 486 -11.19 8.09 -24.61
N ALA A 487 -11.05 8.63 -23.37
CA ALA A 487 -11.25 10.03 -23.00
C ALA A 487 -9.96 10.71 -22.51
#